data_bd2cbec498d711fd83d30e92e0e2123c
#
_entry.id   bd2cbec498d711fd83d30e92e0e2123c
#
_cell.length_a   1.000
_cell.length_b   1.000
_cell.length_c   1.000
_cell.angle_alpha   90.00
_cell.angle_beta   90.00
_cell.angle_gamma   90.00
#
_symmetry.space_group_name_H-M   'P 1'
#
loop_
_entity.id
_entity.type
_entity.pdbx_description
1 polymer ?
#
loop_
_entity_poly.entity_id
_entity_poly.type
_entity_poly.pdbx_seq_one_letter_code
_entity_poly.pdbx_strand_id
1 'polypeptide(L)'
;FIYASCASGIIGDDIDAIAYDLQEEYPDTVLVPIHCEGFKSKICASGFDAAFLAINKYILKKESVPKEKGLVNLFAPTTVSYADQKEMERMLHNIGVEVNYIPFYSSLEKIKRIPAAEASTSICKVFADEFMKTLWEDYEIPYSHTVMPIGIRNTEKWYRGIAKVLGKEEEVEEIIAKERERIMPLVQKLRDRLQGKRVFICGGTGRSFAAAALIDDFGMELVGLETPTYDEDAQTDIEYLNGIHKDFVVDIANMQPFEQVNLVNKLKPDAFIGVPDWAAKLGIPTTHVLDGKRPTMGYDGLIYLGNKIADQLQNPGFNVKLAQHSKLPYKDSWYEQDAFKYIKK
;
A
#
# COMPACT_ATOMS: atom_id res chain seq x y z
N PHE A 1 16.51 10.57 -16.09
CA PHE A 1 16.71 10.51 -14.63
C PHE A 1 18.05 9.87 -14.33
N ILE A 2 18.84 10.46 -13.43
CA ILE A 2 20.14 9.98 -12.94
C ILE A 2 19.97 9.63 -11.48
N TYR A 3 20.04 8.35 -11.13
CA TYR A 3 19.80 7.86 -9.77
C TYR A 3 21.13 7.59 -9.05
N ALA A 4 21.30 8.16 -7.85
CA ALA A 4 22.40 7.76 -6.98
C ALA A 4 22.10 6.38 -6.39
N SER A 5 23.01 5.44 -6.60
CA SER A 5 22.96 4.14 -5.91
C SER A 5 23.62 4.21 -4.53
N CYS A 6 23.42 3.17 -3.69
CA CYS A 6 24.19 3.08 -2.44
C CYS A 6 25.69 3.09 -2.69
N ALA A 7 26.17 2.42 -3.75
CA ALA A 7 27.59 2.38 -4.08
C ALA A 7 28.13 3.76 -4.49
N SER A 8 27.45 4.46 -5.42
CA SER A 8 27.83 5.80 -5.85
C SER A 8 27.83 6.80 -4.69
N GLY A 9 26.85 6.72 -3.80
CA GLY A 9 26.79 7.58 -2.62
C GLY A 9 27.89 7.32 -1.59
N ILE A 10 28.37 6.07 -1.44
CA ILE A 10 29.48 5.74 -0.54
C ILE A 10 30.81 6.20 -1.10
N ILE A 11 31.05 6.05 -2.40
CA ILE A 11 32.31 6.50 -3.03
C ILE A 11 32.34 8.00 -3.30
N GLY A 12 31.22 8.71 -3.10
CA GLY A 12 31.14 10.16 -3.19
C GLY A 12 30.97 10.69 -4.61
N ASP A 13 30.32 9.93 -5.51
CA ASP A 13 29.97 10.44 -6.84
C ASP A 13 29.06 11.66 -6.73
N ASP A 14 29.45 12.74 -7.37
CA ASP A 14 28.65 13.97 -7.46
C ASP A 14 27.73 13.91 -8.69
N ILE A 15 26.52 13.34 -8.48
CA ILE A 15 25.55 13.22 -9.57
C ILE A 15 24.97 14.55 -10.03
N ASP A 16 25.03 15.60 -9.21
CA ASP A 16 24.60 16.94 -9.62
C ASP A 16 25.63 17.56 -10.58
N ALA A 17 26.93 17.44 -10.29
CA ALA A 17 27.99 17.87 -11.22
C ALA A 17 27.94 17.07 -12.53
N ILE A 18 27.77 15.74 -12.45
CA ILE A 18 27.62 14.89 -13.65
C ILE A 18 26.41 15.34 -14.49
N ALA A 19 25.26 15.60 -13.85
CA ALA A 19 24.07 16.07 -14.55
C ALA A 19 24.28 17.45 -15.18
N TYR A 20 25.01 18.34 -14.50
CA TYR A 20 25.33 19.67 -15.02
C TYR A 20 26.23 19.59 -16.26
N ASP A 21 27.30 18.82 -16.21
CA ASP A 21 28.24 18.65 -17.35
C ASP A 21 27.52 18.01 -18.55
N LEU A 22 26.72 16.98 -18.31
CA LEU A 22 25.94 16.32 -19.38
C LEU A 22 24.85 17.23 -19.94
N GLN A 23 24.30 18.17 -19.17
CA GLN A 23 23.28 19.09 -19.66
C GLN A 23 23.85 20.05 -20.72
N GLU A 24 25.14 20.40 -20.63
CA GLU A 24 25.82 21.18 -21.67
C GLU A 24 25.98 20.39 -22.97
N GLU A 25 26.25 19.09 -22.85
CA GLU A 25 26.40 18.19 -24.01
C GLU A 25 25.04 17.85 -24.65
N TYR A 26 23.96 17.76 -23.85
CA TYR A 26 22.61 17.39 -24.28
C TYR A 26 21.57 18.47 -23.94
N PRO A 27 21.60 19.64 -24.58
CA PRO A 27 20.79 20.80 -24.22
C PRO A 27 19.28 20.58 -24.40
N ASP A 28 18.87 19.69 -25.30
CA ASP A 28 17.48 19.35 -25.58
C ASP A 28 16.90 18.28 -24.63
N THR A 29 17.71 17.74 -23.74
CA THR A 29 17.33 16.70 -22.80
C THR A 29 17.32 17.22 -21.37
N VAL A 30 16.20 17.12 -20.66
CA VAL A 30 16.15 17.48 -19.25
C VAL A 30 16.77 16.36 -18.41
N LEU A 31 17.90 16.67 -17.78
CA LEU A 31 18.61 15.74 -16.89
C LEU A 31 18.16 16.00 -15.45
N VAL A 32 17.74 14.93 -14.76
CA VAL A 32 17.14 14.99 -13.43
C VAL A 32 17.96 14.13 -12.48
N PRO A 33 18.88 14.71 -11.67
CA PRO A 33 19.57 13.96 -10.62
C PRO A 33 18.64 13.65 -9.45
N ILE A 34 18.73 12.42 -8.92
CA ILE A 34 17.89 11.93 -7.82
C ILE A 34 18.78 11.24 -6.78
N HIS A 35 18.86 11.85 -5.60
CA HIS A 35 19.57 11.33 -4.44
C HIS A 35 18.68 10.35 -3.65
N CYS A 36 18.73 9.08 -4.01
CA CYS A 36 17.84 8.03 -3.46
C CYS A 36 18.61 6.84 -2.87
N GLU A 37 19.81 7.08 -2.35
CA GLU A 37 20.65 6.06 -1.74
C GLU A 37 19.94 5.40 -0.53
N GLY A 38 19.74 4.10 -0.59
CA GLY A 38 18.93 3.36 0.38
C GLY A 38 19.46 3.38 1.81
N PHE A 39 20.76 3.66 2.03
CA PHE A 39 21.31 3.78 3.38
C PHE A 39 21.00 5.11 4.06
N LYS A 40 20.58 6.14 3.33
CA LYS A 40 20.22 7.45 3.89
C LYS A 40 18.86 7.44 4.60
N SER A 41 18.05 6.42 4.35
CA SER A 41 16.71 6.31 4.93
C SER A 41 16.40 4.89 5.38
N LYS A 42 15.53 4.79 6.39
CA LYS A 42 15.03 3.51 6.90
C LYS A 42 13.81 2.99 6.15
N ILE A 43 13.21 3.81 5.28
CA ILE A 43 11.98 3.48 4.54
C ILE A 43 12.15 3.75 3.05
N CYS A 44 11.54 2.91 2.21
CA CYS A 44 11.59 3.06 0.75
C CYS A 44 10.82 4.30 0.24
N ALA A 45 9.88 4.82 1.02
CA ALA A 45 9.09 6.01 0.67
C ALA A 45 9.98 7.23 0.38
N SER A 46 11.05 7.42 1.13
CA SER A 46 11.98 8.55 0.94
C SER A 46 12.65 8.58 -0.44
N GLY A 47 12.85 7.43 -1.09
CA GLY A 47 13.36 7.36 -2.46
C GLY A 47 12.34 7.88 -3.48
N PHE A 48 11.05 7.61 -3.25
CA PHE A 48 9.97 8.17 -4.06
C PHE A 48 9.83 9.67 -3.83
N ASP A 49 9.91 10.13 -2.59
CA ASP A 49 9.86 11.56 -2.27
C ASP A 49 10.99 12.31 -2.95
N ALA A 50 12.22 11.78 -2.90
CA ALA A 50 13.36 12.37 -3.61
C ALA A 50 13.11 12.47 -5.12
N ALA A 51 12.50 11.45 -5.73
CA ALA A 51 12.17 11.45 -7.14
C ALA A 51 11.07 12.47 -7.48
N PHE A 52 10.01 12.55 -6.68
CA PHE A 52 8.93 13.52 -6.87
C PHE A 52 9.39 14.96 -6.66
N LEU A 53 10.20 15.23 -5.65
CA LEU A 53 10.78 16.56 -5.43
C LEU A 53 11.72 16.97 -6.56
N ALA A 54 12.50 16.03 -7.11
CA ALA A 54 13.31 16.27 -8.30
C ALA A 54 12.43 16.53 -9.55
N ILE A 55 11.33 15.82 -9.74
CA ILE A 55 10.34 16.11 -10.80
C ILE A 55 9.81 17.54 -10.64
N ASN A 56 9.44 17.94 -9.43
CA ASN A 56 8.98 19.31 -9.17
C ASN A 56 10.03 20.36 -9.56
N LYS A 57 11.27 20.14 -9.13
CA LYS A 57 12.38 21.07 -9.35
C LYS A 57 12.78 21.18 -10.82
N TYR A 58 12.92 20.07 -11.53
CA TYR A 58 13.53 20.03 -12.86
C TYR A 58 12.55 19.95 -14.02
N ILE A 59 11.35 19.40 -13.80
CA ILE A 59 10.34 19.20 -14.85
C ILE A 59 9.21 20.21 -14.73
N LEU A 60 8.61 20.35 -13.54
CA LEU A 60 7.45 21.23 -13.33
C LEU A 60 7.89 22.71 -13.12
N LYS A 61 9.04 22.93 -12.52
CA LYS A 61 9.72 24.25 -12.39
C LYS A 61 8.87 25.36 -11.77
N LYS A 62 7.85 24.99 -11.00
CA LYS A 62 6.88 25.92 -10.40
C LYS A 62 6.16 26.83 -11.43
N GLU A 63 6.04 26.36 -12.66
CA GLU A 63 5.31 27.08 -13.69
C GLU A 63 3.80 27.04 -13.43
N SER A 64 3.17 28.20 -13.43
CA SER A 64 1.70 28.28 -13.31
C SER A 64 1.03 27.79 -14.57
N VAL A 65 0.07 26.86 -14.41
CA VAL A 65 -0.75 26.35 -15.50
C VAL A 65 -2.23 26.50 -15.15
N PRO A 66 -3.13 26.70 -16.14
CA PRO A 66 -4.56 26.74 -15.89
C PRO A 66 -5.06 25.45 -15.24
N LYS A 67 -5.94 25.56 -14.26
CA LYS A 67 -6.56 24.40 -13.61
C LYS A 67 -7.58 23.75 -14.55
N GLU A 68 -7.55 22.44 -14.63
CA GLU A 68 -8.50 21.61 -15.35
C GLU A 68 -9.54 21.05 -14.36
N LYS A 69 -10.78 21.54 -14.50
CA LYS A 69 -11.90 21.11 -13.63
C LYS A 69 -12.14 19.60 -13.72
N GLY A 70 -12.25 18.95 -12.59
CA GLY A 70 -12.48 17.51 -12.50
C GLY A 70 -11.21 16.66 -12.69
N LEU A 71 -10.05 17.26 -12.94
CA LEU A 71 -8.79 16.52 -13.03
C LEU A 71 -8.23 16.28 -11.64
N VAL A 72 -7.93 15.03 -11.31
CA VAL A 72 -7.31 14.65 -10.02
C VAL A 72 -6.04 13.86 -10.25
N ASN A 73 -4.94 14.28 -9.59
CA ASN A 73 -3.74 13.48 -9.53
C ASN A 73 -3.96 12.30 -8.57
N LEU A 74 -3.72 11.09 -9.05
CA LEU A 74 -3.76 9.87 -8.24
C LEU A 74 -2.36 9.27 -8.15
N PHE A 75 -1.73 9.44 -7.00
CA PHE A 75 -0.40 8.88 -6.72
C PHE A 75 -0.52 7.47 -6.17
N ALA A 76 0.20 6.53 -6.80
CA ALA A 76 0.14 5.14 -6.39
C ALA A 76 1.52 4.46 -6.46
N PRO A 77 1.89 3.67 -5.43
CA PRO A 77 3.15 2.93 -5.44
C PRO A 77 3.16 1.80 -6.48
N THR A 78 4.36 1.31 -6.76
CA THR A 78 4.62 0.21 -7.70
C THR A 78 3.88 -1.09 -7.38
N THR A 79 3.41 -1.23 -6.16
CA THR A 79 2.68 -2.41 -5.68
C THR A 79 1.18 -2.38 -6.00
N VAL A 80 0.70 -1.33 -6.67
CA VAL A 80 -0.69 -1.22 -7.13
C VAL A 80 -0.79 -1.78 -8.54
N SER A 81 -1.64 -2.77 -8.73
CA SER A 81 -1.82 -3.43 -10.02
C SER A 81 -2.63 -2.58 -11.01
N TYR A 82 -2.55 -2.91 -12.28
CA TYR A 82 -3.40 -2.26 -13.29
C TYR A 82 -4.90 -2.48 -13.00
N ALA A 83 -5.27 -3.63 -12.44
CA ALA A 83 -6.65 -3.90 -12.04
C ALA A 83 -7.10 -3.01 -10.88
N ASP A 84 -6.21 -2.76 -9.90
CA ASP A 84 -6.48 -1.81 -8.81
C ASP A 84 -6.64 -0.39 -9.35
N GLN A 85 -5.78 0.02 -10.30
CA GLN A 85 -5.90 1.33 -10.96
C GLN A 85 -7.28 1.50 -11.59
N LYS A 86 -7.72 0.49 -12.34
CA LYS A 86 -9.03 0.53 -13.00
C LYS A 86 -10.20 0.61 -12.02
N GLU A 87 -10.10 -0.06 -10.89
CA GLU A 87 -11.12 0.04 -9.85
C GLU A 87 -11.15 1.44 -9.22
N MET A 88 -9.99 2.02 -8.93
CA MET A 88 -9.91 3.39 -8.41
C MET A 88 -10.40 4.42 -9.43
N GLU A 89 -10.03 4.27 -10.71
CA GLU A 89 -10.56 5.10 -11.79
C GLU A 89 -12.09 4.98 -11.88
N ARG A 90 -12.65 3.75 -11.82
CA ARG A 90 -14.10 3.52 -11.83
C ARG A 90 -14.80 4.30 -10.71
N MET A 91 -14.26 4.21 -9.49
CA MET A 91 -14.82 4.92 -8.33
C MET A 91 -14.79 6.44 -8.54
N LEU A 92 -13.67 6.99 -9.02
CA LEU A 92 -13.52 8.42 -9.25
C LEU A 92 -14.37 8.91 -10.44
N HIS A 93 -14.49 8.13 -11.51
CA HIS A 93 -15.37 8.45 -12.63
C HIS A 93 -16.85 8.55 -12.23
N ASN A 94 -17.29 7.78 -11.22
CA ASN A 94 -18.67 7.85 -10.72
C ASN A 94 -19.02 9.23 -10.13
N ILE A 95 -18.03 10.02 -9.73
CA ILE A 95 -18.20 11.42 -9.29
C ILE A 95 -17.70 12.44 -10.31
N GLY A 96 -17.58 12.04 -11.58
CA GLY A 96 -17.20 12.92 -12.68
C GLY A 96 -15.74 13.38 -12.66
N VAL A 97 -14.84 12.58 -12.07
CA VAL A 97 -13.41 12.89 -11.98
C VAL A 97 -12.63 12.19 -13.08
N GLU A 98 -11.77 12.94 -13.77
CA GLU A 98 -10.72 12.43 -14.64
C GLU A 98 -9.45 12.18 -13.83
N VAL A 99 -8.80 11.03 -14.02
CA VAL A 99 -7.63 10.64 -13.22
C VAL A 99 -6.34 10.83 -14.00
N ASN A 100 -5.45 11.66 -13.46
CA ASN A 100 -4.05 11.72 -13.87
C ASN A 100 -3.24 10.77 -12.98
N TYR A 101 -3.01 9.55 -13.44
CA TYR A 101 -2.37 8.48 -12.67
C TYR A 101 -0.84 8.58 -12.73
N ILE A 102 -0.16 8.66 -11.57
CA ILE A 102 1.28 8.91 -11.41
C ILE A 102 1.88 7.95 -10.36
N PRO A 103 3.10 7.45 -10.56
CA PRO A 103 4.01 7.55 -11.72
C PRO A 103 3.84 6.40 -12.72
N PHE A 104 3.09 5.35 -12.38
CA PHE A 104 3.01 4.15 -13.21
C PHE A 104 2.29 4.41 -14.51
N TYR A 105 2.85 3.89 -15.59
CA TYR A 105 2.35 4.08 -16.94
C TYR A 105 2.14 5.57 -17.30
N SER A 106 2.91 6.45 -16.66
CA SER A 106 2.90 7.88 -16.96
C SER A 106 3.83 8.22 -18.11
N SER A 107 3.38 9.13 -18.96
CA SER A 107 4.24 9.82 -19.92
C SER A 107 4.74 11.15 -19.35
N LEU A 108 5.71 11.77 -20.02
CA LEU A 108 6.18 13.09 -19.64
C LEU A 108 5.05 14.14 -19.68
N GLU A 109 4.11 14.00 -20.62
CA GLU A 109 2.94 14.88 -20.73
C GLU A 109 2.04 14.75 -19.49
N LYS A 110 1.80 13.53 -19.00
CA LYS A 110 1.04 13.32 -17.75
C LYS A 110 1.75 13.93 -16.53
N ILE A 111 3.07 13.81 -16.47
CA ILE A 111 3.87 14.44 -15.41
C ILE A 111 3.74 15.97 -15.50
N LYS A 112 3.89 16.56 -16.69
CA LYS A 112 3.74 18.00 -16.90
C LYS A 112 2.32 18.51 -16.63
N ARG A 113 1.31 17.63 -16.67
CA ARG A 113 -0.10 17.95 -16.38
C ARG A 113 -0.39 17.98 -14.87
N ILE A 114 0.53 17.52 -14.01
CA ILE A 114 0.33 17.51 -12.54
C ILE A 114 -0.14 18.86 -11.99
N PRO A 115 0.47 20.01 -12.35
CA PRO A 115 0.06 21.31 -11.83
C PRO A 115 -1.34 21.76 -12.25
N ALA A 116 -1.90 21.19 -13.32
CA ALA A 116 -3.24 21.51 -13.82
C ALA A 116 -4.37 20.87 -13.01
N ALA A 117 -4.07 19.91 -12.13
CA ALA A 117 -5.09 19.19 -11.36
C ALA A 117 -5.85 20.10 -10.39
N GLU A 118 -7.14 19.81 -10.21
CA GLU A 118 -8.02 20.44 -9.22
C GLU A 118 -7.72 19.93 -7.80
N ALA A 119 -7.32 18.66 -7.67
CA ALA A 119 -6.95 18.06 -6.40
C ALA A 119 -5.92 16.93 -6.59
N SER A 120 -5.35 16.48 -5.48
CA SER A 120 -4.46 15.31 -5.45
C SER A 120 -4.90 14.32 -4.37
N THR A 121 -4.66 13.03 -4.61
CA THR A 121 -4.83 11.97 -3.61
C THR A 121 -3.79 10.88 -3.81
N SER A 122 -3.53 10.10 -2.76
CA SER A 122 -2.67 8.92 -2.83
C SER A 122 -3.45 7.66 -2.43
N ILE A 123 -3.01 6.51 -2.93
CA ILE A 123 -3.53 5.19 -2.51
C ILE A 123 -2.85 4.70 -1.23
N CYS A 124 -1.72 5.29 -0.84
CA CYS A 124 -0.95 4.83 0.30
C CYS A 124 -0.53 6.01 1.18
N LYS A 125 -0.70 5.89 2.50
CA LYS A 125 -0.35 6.93 3.48
C LYS A 125 1.10 7.42 3.38
N VAL A 126 2.02 6.52 3.11
CA VAL A 126 3.47 6.81 3.07
C VAL A 126 4.00 7.00 1.65
N PHE A 127 3.14 7.30 0.70
CA PHE A 127 3.53 7.48 -0.69
C PHE A 127 3.03 8.81 -1.23
N ALA A 128 3.97 9.65 -1.67
CA ALA A 128 3.74 10.98 -2.23
C ALA A 128 3.09 12.00 -1.24
N ASP A 129 3.09 11.76 0.05
CA ASP A 129 2.55 12.67 1.06
C ASP A 129 3.33 14.00 1.08
N GLU A 130 4.66 13.97 1.15
CA GLU A 130 5.50 15.17 1.06
C GLU A 130 5.38 15.86 -0.30
N PHE A 131 5.21 15.10 -1.38
CA PHE A 131 5.00 15.70 -2.69
C PHE A 131 3.64 16.39 -2.81
N MET A 132 2.56 15.80 -2.30
CA MET A 132 1.24 16.44 -2.30
C MET A 132 1.24 17.75 -1.49
N LYS A 133 1.97 17.77 -0.38
CA LYS A 133 2.20 18.98 0.41
C LYS A 133 2.98 20.06 -0.39
N THR A 134 4.04 19.64 -1.09
CA THR A 134 4.78 20.53 -2.00
C THR A 134 3.88 21.05 -3.13
N LEU A 135 2.99 20.23 -3.68
CA LEU A 135 2.04 20.66 -4.71
C LEU A 135 1.01 21.67 -4.17
N TRP A 136 0.62 21.54 -2.91
CA TRP A 136 -0.19 22.57 -2.25
C TRP A 136 0.58 23.88 -2.10
N GLU A 137 1.83 23.84 -1.63
CA GLU A 137 2.66 25.01 -1.42
C GLU A 137 3.02 25.74 -2.72
N ASP A 138 3.34 24.99 -3.78
CA ASP A 138 3.84 25.55 -5.04
C ASP A 138 2.73 25.86 -6.06
N TYR A 139 1.58 25.16 -6.02
CA TYR A 139 0.53 25.25 -7.05
C TYR A 139 -0.88 25.37 -6.47
N GLU A 140 -1.03 25.46 -5.15
CA GLU A 140 -2.32 25.53 -4.44
C GLU A 140 -3.26 24.36 -4.80
N ILE A 141 -2.70 23.15 -4.99
CA ILE A 141 -3.48 21.95 -5.27
C ILE A 141 -3.87 21.29 -3.94
N PRO A 142 -5.14 21.35 -3.53
CA PRO A 142 -5.58 20.70 -2.32
C PRO A 142 -5.46 19.18 -2.43
N TYR A 143 -5.27 18.50 -1.31
CA TYR A 143 -5.05 17.07 -1.34
C TYR A 143 -5.76 16.30 -0.22
N SER A 144 -6.03 15.03 -0.48
CA SER A 144 -6.55 14.08 0.49
C SER A 144 -5.46 13.08 0.86
N HIS A 145 -5.09 13.07 2.13
CA HIS A 145 -4.17 12.09 2.70
C HIS A 145 -4.94 11.07 3.53
N THR A 146 -5.08 9.86 3.00
CA THR A 146 -5.91 8.82 3.61
C THR A 146 -5.25 7.44 3.55
N VAL A 147 -5.94 6.44 4.08
CA VAL A 147 -5.50 5.05 4.11
C VAL A 147 -5.60 4.38 2.74
N MET A 148 -4.90 3.26 2.58
CA MET A 148 -5.05 2.39 1.41
C MET A 148 -6.47 1.81 1.35
N PRO A 149 -7.19 1.90 0.20
CA PRO A 149 -8.60 1.54 0.09
C PRO A 149 -8.81 0.01 0.00
N ILE A 150 -8.42 -0.71 1.05
CA ILE A 150 -8.63 -2.17 1.22
C ILE A 150 -9.60 -2.39 2.39
N GLY A 151 -10.67 -3.14 2.16
CA GLY A 151 -11.80 -3.28 3.09
C GLY A 151 -12.80 -2.14 2.99
N ILE A 152 -14.00 -2.33 3.54
CA ILE A 152 -15.12 -1.36 3.46
C ILE A 152 -14.71 -0.04 4.10
N ARG A 153 -14.28 -0.09 5.36
CA ARG A 153 -13.92 1.10 6.14
C ARG A 153 -12.89 1.98 5.41
N ASN A 154 -11.82 1.38 4.93
CA ASN A 154 -10.73 2.14 4.32
C ASN A 154 -11.09 2.63 2.92
N THR A 155 -11.83 1.85 2.15
CA THR A 155 -12.36 2.26 0.83
C THR A 155 -13.24 3.49 0.96
N GLU A 156 -14.17 3.48 1.91
CA GLU A 156 -15.05 4.63 2.16
C GLU A 156 -14.32 5.84 2.74
N LYS A 157 -13.36 5.62 3.66
CA LYS A 157 -12.53 6.70 4.20
C LYS A 157 -11.73 7.40 3.10
N TRP A 158 -11.14 6.62 2.19
CA TRP A 158 -10.41 7.14 1.04
C TRP A 158 -11.35 7.96 0.12
N TYR A 159 -12.53 7.42 -0.19
CA TYR A 159 -13.49 8.05 -1.10
C TYR A 159 -14.07 9.33 -0.50
N ARG A 160 -14.43 9.33 0.79
CA ARG A 160 -14.85 10.55 1.52
C ARG A 160 -13.75 11.60 1.60
N GLY A 161 -12.49 11.15 1.73
CA GLY A 161 -11.34 12.05 1.77
C GLY A 161 -11.23 12.90 0.51
N ILE A 162 -11.31 12.27 -0.67
CA ILE A 162 -11.23 13.01 -1.93
C ILE A 162 -12.52 13.79 -2.20
N ALA A 163 -13.70 13.27 -1.82
CA ALA A 163 -14.96 13.97 -1.95
C ALA A 163 -14.95 15.30 -1.20
N LYS A 164 -14.44 15.31 0.03
CA LYS A 164 -14.31 16.53 0.85
C LYS A 164 -13.45 17.60 0.17
N VAL A 165 -12.37 17.18 -0.49
CA VAL A 165 -11.48 18.11 -1.18
C VAL A 165 -12.14 18.72 -2.43
N LEU A 166 -13.02 17.95 -3.08
CA LEU A 166 -13.72 18.35 -4.30
C LEU A 166 -15.10 18.98 -4.05
N GLY A 167 -15.60 19.02 -2.80
CA GLY A 167 -16.96 19.48 -2.47
C GLY A 167 -18.04 18.55 -3.03
N LYS A 168 -17.82 17.22 -3.01
CA LYS A 168 -18.69 16.17 -3.59
C LYS A 168 -19.16 15.15 -2.56
N GLU A 169 -19.29 15.57 -1.29
CA GLU A 169 -19.60 14.69 -0.17
C GLU A 169 -20.97 14.01 -0.34
N GLU A 170 -22.00 14.75 -0.76
CA GLU A 170 -23.35 14.19 -0.94
C GLU A 170 -23.37 13.14 -2.05
N GLU A 171 -22.73 13.42 -3.19
CA GLU A 171 -22.63 12.48 -4.33
C GLU A 171 -21.94 11.17 -3.91
N VAL A 172 -20.86 11.29 -3.09
CA VAL A 172 -20.10 10.13 -2.63
C VAL A 172 -20.89 9.29 -1.63
N GLU A 173 -21.65 9.91 -0.71
CA GLU A 173 -22.49 9.15 0.24
C GLU A 173 -23.59 8.36 -0.49
N GLU A 174 -24.19 8.93 -1.54
CA GLU A 174 -25.16 8.20 -2.36
C GLU A 174 -24.52 6.98 -3.06
N ILE A 175 -23.30 7.15 -3.57
CA ILE A 175 -22.57 6.05 -4.23
C ILE A 175 -22.17 4.98 -3.21
N ILE A 176 -21.68 5.37 -2.04
CA ILE A 176 -21.36 4.45 -0.94
C ILE A 176 -22.59 3.63 -0.55
N ALA A 177 -23.75 4.27 -0.43
CA ALA A 177 -24.99 3.54 -0.10
C ALA A 177 -25.35 2.49 -1.16
N LYS A 178 -25.26 2.83 -2.45
CA LYS A 178 -25.51 1.90 -3.57
C LYS A 178 -24.49 0.76 -3.60
N GLU A 179 -23.20 1.06 -3.42
CA GLU A 179 -22.16 0.03 -3.38
C GLU A 179 -22.33 -0.90 -2.17
N ARG A 180 -22.68 -0.37 -1.00
CA ARG A 180 -23.01 -1.19 0.18
C ARG A 180 -24.19 -2.12 -0.09
N GLU A 181 -25.28 -1.63 -0.66
CA GLU A 181 -26.42 -2.46 -1.04
C GLU A 181 -25.99 -3.63 -1.97
N ARG A 182 -25.11 -3.36 -2.92
CA ARG A 182 -24.58 -4.34 -3.87
C ARG A 182 -23.70 -5.41 -3.19
N ILE A 183 -22.81 -4.99 -2.28
CA ILE A 183 -21.76 -5.89 -1.76
C ILE A 183 -22.15 -6.59 -0.46
N MET A 184 -22.98 -6.00 0.41
CA MET A 184 -23.26 -6.55 1.74
C MET A 184 -23.83 -7.97 1.72
N PRO A 185 -24.70 -8.38 0.77
CA PRO A 185 -25.13 -9.78 0.67
C PRO A 185 -23.98 -10.75 0.36
N LEU A 186 -22.95 -10.30 -0.38
CA LEU A 186 -21.76 -11.10 -0.70
C LEU A 186 -20.80 -11.16 0.49
N VAL A 187 -20.63 -10.04 1.19
CA VAL A 187 -19.85 -9.97 2.43
C VAL A 187 -20.43 -10.91 3.49
N GLN A 188 -21.75 -10.95 3.65
CA GLN A 188 -22.39 -11.86 4.60
C GLN A 188 -22.09 -13.33 4.27
N LYS A 189 -22.17 -13.72 3.01
CA LYS A 189 -21.81 -15.10 2.58
C LYS A 189 -20.35 -15.43 2.85
N LEU A 190 -19.47 -14.44 2.75
CA LEU A 190 -18.05 -14.60 3.08
C LEU A 190 -17.84 -14.68 4.60
N ARG A 191 -18.57 -13.89 5.38
CA ARG A 191 -18.58 -14.00 6.85
C ARG A 191 -18.95 -15.41 7.30
N ASP A 192 -19.98 -16.01 6.73
CA ASP A 192 -20.42 -17.37 7.09
C ASP A 192 -19.31 -18.42 6.87
N ARG A 193 -18.35 -18.16 5.96
CA ARG A 193 -17.21 -19.03 5.66
C ARG A 193 -15.96 -18.72 6.48
N LEU A 194 -15.78 -17.47 6.88
CA LEU A 194 -14.50 -16.92 7.37
C LEU A 194 -14.53 -16.50 8.85
N GLN A 195 -15.71 -16.30 9.44
CA GLN A 195 -15.87 -15.83 10.81
C GLN A 195 -15.10 -16.71 11.81
N GLY A 196 -14.39 -16.07 12.73
CA GLY A 196 -13.59 -16.71 13.77
C GLY A 196 -12.30 -17.37 13.28
N LYS A 197 -11.96 -17.29 11.99
CA LYS A 197 -10.67 -17.78 11.48
C LYS A 197 -9.54 -16.83 11.92
N ARG A 198 -8.47 -17.42 12.43
CA ARG A 198 -7.32 -16.72 12.99
C ARG A 198 -6.32 -16.39 11.89
N VAL A 199 -5.88 -15.13 11.82
CA VAL A 199 -5.06 -14.63 10.72
C VAL A 199 -3.80 -13.96 11.23
N PHE A 200 -2.67 -14.26 10.59
CA PHE A 200 -1.44 -13.49 10.68
C PHE A 200 -1.24 -12.68 9.40
N ILE A 201 -0.91 -11.40 9.52
CA ILE A 201 -0.76 -10.47 8.38
C ILE A 201 0.68 -9.98 8.30
N CYS A 202 1.25 -9.96 7.09
CA CYS A 202 2.57 -9.42 6.81
C CYS A 202 2.61 -8.69 5.48
N GLY A 203 3.14 -7.48 5.47
CA GLY A 203 3.27 -6.68 4.25
C GLY A 203 3.92 -5.31 4.51
N GLY A 204 3.94 -4.43 3.52
CA GLY A 204 4.34 -3.04 3.71
C GLY A 204 3.38 -2.31 4.66
N THR A 205 3.85 -1.27 5.36
CA THR A 205 3.12 -0.58 6.43
C THR A 205 1.67 -0.28 6.09
N GLY A 206 1.40 0.48 5.04
CA GLY A 206 0.02 0.83 4.66
C GLY A 206 -0.83 -0.39 4.30
N ARG A 207 -0.25 -1.43 3.70
CA ARG A 207 -0.97 -2.62 3.26
C ARG A 207 -1.27 -3.60 4.40
N SER A 208 -0.36 -3.76 5.36
CA SER A 208 -0.59 -4.61 6.52
C SER A 208 -1.77 -4.11 7.36
N PHE A 209 -1.80 -2.82 7.68
CA PHE A 209 -2.91 -2.22 8.42
C PHE A 209 -4.22 -2.23 7.62
N ALA A 210 -4.17 -1.98 6.32
CA ALA A 210 -5.35 -2.05 5.47
C ALA A 210 -5.91 -3.48 5.38
N ALA A 211 -5.05 -4.49 5.27
CA ALA A 211 -5.46 -5.90 5.30
C ALA A 211 -6.06 -6.32 6.65
N ALA A 212 -5.56 -5.75 7.77
CA ALA A 212 -6.14 -5.97 9.08
C ALA A 212 -7.57 -5.38 9.19
N ALA A 213 -7.84 -4.24 8.58
CA ALA A 213 -9.20 -3.71 8.49
C ALA A 213 -10.10 -4.56 7.56
N LEU A 214 -9.55 -5.16 6.50
CA LEU A 214 -10.29 -6.07 5.61
C LEU A 214 -10.80 -7.32 6.33
N ILE A 215 -9.97 -7.95 7.15
CA ILE A 215 -10.37 -9.20 7.82
C ILE A 215 -11.51 -8.99 8.81
N ASP A 216 -11.64 -7.79 9.38
CA ASP A 216 -12.76 -7.41 10.24
C ASP A 216 -14.10 -7.44 9.47
N ASP A 217 -14.11 -7.01 8.20
CA ASP A 217 -15.30 -7.10 7.34
C ASP A 217 -15.85 -8.54 7.26
N PHE A 218 -15.00 -9.55 7.44
CA PHE A 218 -15.37 -10.97 7.40
C PHE A 218 -15.47 -11.63 8.79
N GLY A 219 -15.30 -10.87 9.88
CA GLY A 219 -15.35 -11.39 11.25
C GLY A 219 -14.20 -12.36 11.59
N MET A 220 -13.05 -12.23 10.95
CA MET A 220 -11.86 -13.01 11.25
C MET A 220 -11.12 -12.41 12.46
N GLU A 221 -10.24 -13.19 13.09
CA GLU A 221 -9.47 -12.78 14.26
C GLU A 221 -8.02 -12.46 13.87
N LEU A 222 -7.56 -11.24 14.14
CA LEU A 222 -6.15 -10.89 14.01
C LEU A 222 -5.36 -11.49 15.19
N VAL A 223 -4.35 -12.34 14.91
CA VAL A 223 -3.45 -12.88 15.93
C VAL A 223 -2.07 -12.28 15.88
N GLY A 224 -1.68 -11.72 14.75
CA GLY A 224 -0.43 -11.00 14.59
C GLY A 224 -0.39 -10.20 13.31
N LEU A 225 0.35 -9.12 13.37
CA LEU A 225 0.59 -8.22 12.25
C LEU A 225 2.07 -7.86 12.23
N GLU A 226 2.73 -8.06 11.09
CA GLU A 226 4.07 -7.57 10.85
C GLU A 226 4.05 -6.37 9.93
N THR A 227 4.85 -5.36 10.27
CA THR A 227 5.04 -4.15 9.48
C THR A 227 6.51 -3.74 9.49
N PRO A 228 7.07 -3.26 8.36
CA PRO A 228 8.48 -2.86 8.31
C PRO A 228 8.78 -1.58 9.07
N THR A 229 7.78 -0.73 9.31
CA THR A 229 7.93 0.55 10.00
C THR A 229 6.74 0.82 10.91
N TYR A 230 6.97 1.66 11.90
CA TYR A 230 5.97 2.17 12.82
C TYR A 230 6.16 3.69 12.95
N ASP A 231 5.11 4.44 12.68
CA ASP A 231 5.06 5.90 12.71
C ASP A 231 3.77 6.39 13.39
N GLU A 232 3.56 7.70 13.45
CA GLU A 232 2.36 8.28 14.06
C GLU A 232 1.07 7.85 13.37
N ASP A 233 1.11 7.65 12.05
CA ASP A 233 -0.04 7.16 11.28
C ASP A 233 -0.39 5.72 11.65
N ALA A 234 0.62 4.87 11.87
CA ALA A 234 0.43 3.50 12.32
C ALA A 234 -0.19 3.43 13.72
N GLN A 235 0.09 4.40 14.60
CA GLN A 235 -0.51 4.49 15.93
C GLN A 235 -2.05 4.54 15.83
N THR A 236 -2.59 5.39 14.96
CA THR A 236 -4.04 5.51 14.76
C THR A 236 -4.67 4.20 14.28
N ASP A 237 -3.98 3.47 13.40
CA ASP A 237 -4.47 2.18 12.91
C ASP A 237 -4.41 1.10 14.00
N ILE A 238 -3.38 1.09 14.84
CA ILE A 238 -3.29 0.18 15.98
C ILE A 238 -4.37 0.47 17.02
N GLU A 239 -4.65 1.72 17.33
CA GLU A 239 -5.74 2.10 18.23
C GLU A 239 -7.09 1.59 17.72
N TYR A 240 -7.34 1.72 16.42
CA TYR A 240 -8.52 1.13 15.79
C TYR A 240 -8.57 -0.40 15.94
N LEU A 241 -7.46 -1.09 15.64
CA LEU A 241 -7.39 -2.56 15.72
C LEU A 241 -7.55 -3.06 17.16
N ASN A 242 -6.98 -2.36 18.16
CA ASN A 242 -7.16 -2.68 19.58
C ASN A 242 -8.61 -2.53 20.05
N GLY A 243 -9.41 -1.70 19.37
CA GLY A 243 -10.86 -1.59 19.64
C GLY A 243 -11.66 -2.80 19.16
N ILE A 244 -11.13 -3.60 18.26
CA ILE A 244 -11.82 -4.72 17.59
C ILE A 244 -11.23 -6.07 17.98
N HIS A 245 -9.90 -6.19 17.91
CA HIS A 245 -9.18 -7.43 18.16
C HIS A 245 -8.51 -7.41 19.53
N LYS A 246 -8.43 -8.57 20.18
CA LYS A 246 -7.80 -8.74 21.48
C LYS A 246 -6.55 -9.61 21.34
N ASP A 247 -5.53 -9.27 22.11
CA ASP A 247 -4.35 -10.12 22.28
C ASP A 247 -3.59 -10.46 20.99
N PHE A 248 -3.58 -9.55 20.00
CA PHE A 248 -2.72 -9.70 18.84
C PHE A 248 -1.33 -9.09 19.03
N VAL A 249 -0.35 -9.63 18.31
CA VAL A 249 1.03 -9.17 18.35
C VAL A 249 1.31 -8.24 17.18
N VAL A 250 1.98 -7.11 17.43
CA VAL A 250 2.55 -6.28 16.37
C VAL A 250 4.06 -6.50 16.36
N ASP A 251 4.56 -7.00 15.24
CA ASP A 251 5.98 -7.20 15.01
C ASP A 251 6.50 -6.13 14.05
N ILE A 252 7.46 -5.33 14.51
CA ILE A 252 8.07 -4.27 13.71
C ILE A 252 9.37 -4.80 13.15
N ALA A 253 9.29 -5.46 12.01
CA ALA A 253 10.42 -6.10 11.36
C ALA A 253 10.37 -5.88 9.85
N ASN A 254 11.53 -5.56 9.28
CA ASN A 254 11.66 -5.44 7.84
C ASN A 254 12.17 -6.75 7.25
N MET A 255 11.25 -7.63 6.85
CA MET A 255 11.58 -8.90 6.20
C MET A 255 12.54 -9.75 7.05
N GLN A 256 12.17 -10.05 8.28
CA GLN A 256 12.93 -10.92 9.19
C GLN A 256 12.31 -12.33 9.24
N PRO A 257 12.42 -13.15 8.19
CA PRO A 257 11.74 -14.45 8.11
C PRO A 257 12.15 -15.41 9.24
N PHE A 258 13.33 -15.23 9.83
CA PHE A 258 13.82 -16.02 10.92
C PHE A 258 12.94 -15.85 12.19
N GLU A 259 12.66 -14.63 12.59
CA GLU A 259 11.80 -14.33 13.76
C GLU A 259 10.33 -14.59 13.43
N GLN A 260 9.89 -14.14 12.27
CA GLN A 260 8.54 -14.28 11.77
C GLN A 260 8.07 -15.75 11.74
N VAL A 261 8.92 -16.67 11.27
CA VAL A 261 8.61 -18.11 11.26
C VAL A 261 8.38 -18.66 12.65
N ASN A 262 9.21 -18.28 13.63
CA ASN A 262 9.02 -18.70 15.02
C ASN A 262 7.72 -18.14 15.59
N LEU A 263 7.44 -16.85 15.39
CA LEU A 263 6.22 -16.18 15.85
C LEU A 263 4.97 -16.83 15.26
N VAL A 264 4.92 -17.03 13.95
CA VAL A 264 3.79 -17.68 13.27
C VAL A 264 3.62 -19.13 13.72
N ASN A 265 4.71 -19.86 13.92
CA ASN A 265 4.65 -21.23 14.45
C ASN A 265 4.07 -21.29 15.87
N LYS A 266 4.29 -20.27 16.71
CA LYS A 266 3.70 -20.17 18.06
C LYS A 266 2.24 -19.74 18.04
N LEU A 267 1.90 -18.75 17.20
CA LEU A 267 0.54 -18.22 17.11
C LEU A 267 -0.41 -19.18 16.39
N LYS A 268 0.11 -20.04 15.50
CA LYS A 268 -0.68 -21.03 14.73
C LYS A 268 -1.93 -20.44 14.10
N PRO A 269 -1.82 -19.47 13.20
CA PRO A 269 -2.97 -18.91 12.48
C PRO A 269 -3.58 -19.95 11.55
N ASP A 270 -4.89 -19.83 11.26
CA ASP A 270 -5.57 -20.62 10.22
C ASP A 270 -5.15 -20.15 8.82
N ALA A 271 -4.83 -18.86 8.66
CA ALA A 271 -4.39 -18.27 7.40
C ALA A 271 -3.27 -17.27 7.60
N PHE A 272 -2.42 -17.13 6.57
CA PHE A 272 -1.42 -16.10 6.46
C PHE A 272 -1.78 -15.18 5.31
N ILE A 273 -1.84 -13.87 5.55
CA ILE A 273 -2.12 -12.87 4.52
C ILE A 273 -0.89 -12.00 4.31
N GLY A 274 -0.28 -12.07 3.14
CA GLY A 274 0.85 -11.20 2.81
C GLY A 274 1.94 -11.87 2.00
N VAL A 275 3.10 -11.23 2.04
CA VAL A 275 4.37 -11.67 1.45
C VAL A 275 5.36 -11.84 2.62
N PRO A 276 6.17 -12.86 2.68
CA PRO A 276 6.55 -13.85 1.67
C PRO A 276 5.80 -15.20 1.80
N ASP A 277 6.04 -16.08 0.81
CA ASP A 277 5.37 -17.38 0.68
C ASP A 277 5.85 -18.49 1.62
N TRP A 278 6.80 -18.21 2.52
CA TRP A 278 7.36 -19.25 3.40
C TRP A 278 6.32 -19.89 4.34
N ALA A 279 5.25 -19.15 4.68
CA ALA A 279 4.16 -19.69 5.51
C ALA A 279 3.48 -20.91 4.85
N ALA A 280 3.41 -20.94 3.51
CA ALA A 280 2.92 -22.10 2.77
C ALA A 280 3.75 -23.36 3.04
N LYS A 281 5.05 -23.24 3.32
CA LYS A 281 5.93 -24.35 3.70
C LYS A 281 5.70 -24.85 5.12
N LEU A 282 4.97 -24.10 5.95
CA LEU A 282 4.47 -24.55 7.25
C LEU A 282 3.07 -25.22 7.14
N GLY A 283 2.54 -25.33 5.93
CA GLY A 283 1.21 -25.90 5.69
C GLY A 283 0.07 -24.90 5.90
N ILE A 284 0.37 -23.62 6.12
CA ILE A 284 -0.62 -22.58 6.37
C ILE A 284 -1.13 -22.02 5.04
N PRO A 285 -2.45 -21.98 4.82
CA PRO A 285 -3.05 -21.31 3.66
C PRO A 285 -2.59 -19.87 3.57
N THR A 286 -1.96 -19.53 2.44
CA THR A 286 -1.34 -18.20 2.23
C THR A 286 -2.04 -17.46 1.11
N THR A 287 -2.42 -16.21 1.38
CA THR A 287 -3.07 -15.31 0.40
C THR A 287 -2.33 -13.99 0.31
N HIS A 288 -2.01 -13.57 -0.90
CA HIS A 288 -1.48 -12.24 -1.15
C HIS A 288 -2.62 -11.23 -1.33
N VAL A 289 -2.46 -10.06 -0.71
CA VAL A 289 -3.30 -8.88 -0.99
C VAL A 289 -2.77 -8.08 -2.19
N LEU A 290 -2.10 -8.77 -3.08
CA LEU A 290 -1.60 -8.29 -4.36
C LEU A 290 -2.06 -9.26 -5.44
N ASP A 291 -2.61 -8.74 -6.52
CA ASP A 291 -2.94 -9.54 -7.69
C ASP A 291 -2.74 -8.71 -8.96
N GLY A 292 -2.05 -9.29 -9.95
CA GLY A 292 -1.77 -8.58 -11.21
C GLY A 292 -2.96 -8.52 -12.18
N LYS A 293 -4.01 -9.32 -11.95
CA LYS A 293 -5.13 -9.50 -12.89
C LYS A 293 -6.48 -9.07 -12.34
N ARG A 294 -6.63 -9.04 -11.01
CA ARG A 294 -7.89 -8.72 -10.34
C ARG A 294 -7.68 -7.59 -9.33
N PRO A 295 -8.67 -6.73 -9.11
CA PRO A 295 -8.54 -5.68 -8.10
C PRO A 295 -8.43 -6.30 -6.70
N THR A 296 -7.59 -5.70 -5.87
CA THR A 296 -7.45 -6.01 -4.44
C THR A 296 -7.87 -4.83 -3.57
N MET A 297 -8.26 -3.74 -4.20
CA MET A 297 -8.73 -2.49 -3.58
C MET A 297 -10.17 -2.19 -4.00
N GLY A 298 -10.80 -1.25 -3.30
CA GLY A 298 -12.18 -0.87 -3.57
C GLY A 298 -13.20 -1.96 -3.20
N TYR A 299 -14.41 -1.79 -3.64
CA TYR A 299 -15.51 -2.70 -3.32
C TYR A 299 -15.37 -4.06 -4.04
N ASP A 300 -14.92 -4.05 -5.29
CA ASP A 300 -14.71 -5.29 -6.03
C ASP A 300 -13.50 -6.06 -5.52
N GLY A 301 -12.46 -5.35 -5.08
CA GLY A 301 -11.29 -5.94 -4.43
C GLY A 301 -11.61 -6.63 -3.12
N LEU A 302 -12.51 -6.05 -2.31
CA LEU A 302 -13.00 -6.67 -1.07
C LEU A 302 -13.59 -8.06 -1.36
N ILE A 303 -14.51 -8.15 -2.31
CA ILE A 303 -15.20 -9.41 -2.65
C ILE A 303 -14.22 -10.42 -3.25
N TYR A 304 -13.30 -9.97 -4.10
CA TYR A 304 -12.28 -10.82 -4.67
C TYR A 304 -11.36 -11.41 -3.60
N LEU A 305 -10.82 -10.60 -2.70
CA LEU A 305 -9.91 -11.03 -1.62
C LEU A 305 -10.63 -11.98 -0.65
N GLY A 306 -11.87 -11.68 -0.27
CA GLY A 306 -12.66 -12.56 0.60
C GLY A 306 -12.87 -13.95 0.00
N ASN A 307 -13.21 -14.05 -1.28
CA ASN A 307 -13.31 -15.33 -1.97
C ASN A 307 -11.97 -16.06 -2.02
N LYS A 308 -10.89 -15.35 -2.37
CA LYS A 308 -9.54 -15.90 -2.45
C LYS A 308 -9.08 -16.49 -1.10
N ILE A 309 -9.32 -15.80 0.01
CA ILE A 309 -9.01 -16.28 1.36
C ILE A 309 -9.85 -17.52 1.70
N ALA A 310 -11.15 -17.44 1.44
CA ALA A 310 -12.07 -18.55 1.73
C ALA A 310 -11.73 -19.81 0.92
N ASP A 311 -11.39 -19.67 -0.34
CA ASP A 311 -11.02 -20.79 -1.22
C ASP A 311 -9.70 -21.44 -0.80
N GLN A 312 -8.70 -20.64 -0.37
CA GLN A 312 -7.45 -21.16 0.17
C GLN A 312 -7.66 -21.95 1.48
N LEU A 313 -8.51 -21.44 2.37
CA LEU A 313 -8.85 -22.12 3.62
C LEU A 313 -9.63 -23.44 3.39
N GLN A 314 -10.52 -23.48 2.40
CA GLN A 314 -11.29 -24.66 2.06
C GLN A 314 -10.48 -25.72 1.29
N ASN A 315 -9.44 -25.28 0.57
CA ASN A 315 -8.62 -26.14 -0.28
C ASN A 315 -7.12 -26.07 0.10
N PRO A 316 -6.73 -26.44 1.33
CA PRO A 316 -5.35 -26.31 1.79
C PRO A 316 -4.40 -27.36 1.19
N GLY A 317 -4.87 -28.21 0.29
CA GLY A 317 -4.15 -29.38 -0.22
C GLY A 317 -2.77 -29.07 -0.80
N PHE A 318 -2.62 -27.94 -1.49
CA PHE A 318 -1.31 -27.49 -2.00
C PHE A 318 -0.34 -27.18 -0.85
N ASN A 319 -0.76 -26.39 0.13
CA ASN A 319 0.09 -25.97 1.25
C ASN A 319 0.47 -27.19 2.12
N VAL A 320 -0.48 -28.10 2.37
CA VAL A 320 -0.22 -29.37 3.08
C VAL A 320 0.82 -30.21 2.35
N LYS A 321 0.69 -30.36 1.03
CA LYS A 321 1.68 -31.08 0.20
C LYS A 321 3.03 -30.40 0.20
N LEU A 322 3.06 -29.07 0.08
CA LEU A 322 4.28 -28.29 0.11
C LEU A 322 5.03 -28.50 1.45
N ALA A 323 4.33 -28.43 2.57
CA ALA A 323 4.90 -28.66 3.91
C ALA A 323 5.47 -30.08 4.09
N GLN A 324 4.87 -31.07 3.45
CA GLN A 324 5.38 -32.46 3.48
C GLN A 324 6.68 -32.64 2.69
N HIS A 325 6.89 -31.85 1.63
CA HIS A 325 7.98 -32.03 0.69
C HIS A 325 9.04 -30.92 0.72
N SER A 326 8.83 -29.86 1.49
CA SER A 326 9.81 -28.79 1.65
C SER A 326 9.93 -28.39 3.13
N LYS A 327 11.15 -28.06 3.53
CA LYS A 327 11.45 -27.58 4.88
C LYS A 327 12.07 -26.20 4.81
N LEU A 328 11.77 -25.39 5.81
CA LEU A 328 12.49 -24.15 6.04
C LEU A 328 13.90 -24.47 6.61
N PRO A 329 14.90 -23.62 6.37
CA PRO A 329 16.30 -23.90 6.71
C PRO A 329 16.61 -23.71 8.20
N TYR A 330 15.62 -23.80 9.09
CA TYR A 330 15.79 -23.58 10.52
C TYR A 330 15.86 -24.90 11.29
N LYS A 331 16.64 -24.91 12.36
CA LYS A 331 16.77 -26.06 13.28
C LYS A 331 15.52 -26.21 14.14
N ASP A 332 15.20 -27.44 14.56
CA ASP A 332 14.06 -27.71 15.45
C ASP A 332 14.14 -26.91 16.75
N SER A 333 15.35 -26.77 17.30
CA SER A 333 15.62 -25.95 18.50
C SER A 333 15.23 -24.47 18.35
N TRP A 334 15.15 -23.93 17.13
CA TRP A 334 14.67 -22.57 16.89
C TRP A 334 13.17 -22.46 17.13
N TYR A 335 12.38 -23.44 16.70
CA TYR A 335 10.94 -23.47 16.93
C TYR A 335 10.57 -23.67 18.41
N GLU A 336 11.51 -24.17 19.24
CA GLU A 336 11.33 -24.31 20.68
C GLU A 336 11.63 -23.01 21.46
N GLN A 337 12.31 -22.04 20.84
CA GLN A 337 12.60 -20.75 21.48
C GLN A 337 11.31 -19.98 21.76
N ASP A 338 11.37 -19.16 22.80
CA ASP A 338 10.27 -18.23 23.11
C ASP A 338 10.23 -17.10 22.08
N ALA A 339 9.19 -17.11 21.22
CA ALA A 339 8.97 -16.10 20.22
C ALA A 339 8.73 -14.70 20.82
N PHE A 340 8.34 -14.63 22.09
CA PHE A 340 8.02 -13.38 22.78
C PHE A 340 9.17 -12.84 23.65
N LYS A 341 10.32 -13.52 23.62
CA LYS A 341 11.47 -13.16 24.47
C LYS A 341 11.92 -11.70 24.33
N TYR A 342 11.77 -11.15 23.13
CA TYR A 342 12.19 -9.79 22.81
C TYR A 342 11.00 -8.83 22.62
N ILE A 343 9.78 -9.31 22.76
CA ILE A 343 8.57 -8.49 22.67
C ILE A 343 8.28 -7.90 24.04
N LYS A 344 8.32 -6.58 24.15
CA LYS A 344 7.88 -5.88 25.37
C LYS A 344 6.36 -5.94 25.44
N LYS A 345 5.84 -6.47 26.54
CA LYS A 345 4.40 -6.45 26.84
C LYS A 345 3.96 -5.08 27.30
#